data_1550bf55c49c5756e73e300490c669bd
#
_entry.id   1550bf55c49c5756e73e300490c669bd
#
_cell.length_a   1.000
_cell.length_b   1.000
_cell.length_c   1.000
_cell.angle_alpha   90.00
_cell.angle_beta   90.00
_cell.angle_gamma   90.00
#
_symmetry.space_group_name_H-M   'P 1'
#
loop_
_entity.id
_entity.type
_entity.pdbx_description
1 polymer ?
#
loop_
_entity_poly.entity_id
_entity_poly.type
_entity_poly.pdbx_seq_one_letter_code
_entity_poly.pdbx_strand_id
1 'polypeptide(L)'
;MAAAGFAVAAAPSAEVLDLAGRVHYGYYHAEPRTIDAAVEALERLGESPDVLYWRDFAALRRAQLGANDRAGAERLRACAQREAPPKLDKRFTAEAWVLAAACAEVAGDDSRRERALALARERDDDNPRIGLVEAWAMMRAASADAAERDAVSAKLTAVVEAFDAWEPALDDPDWGEAEALTALAAAALERGQARTARDFIERALLLAPDYRAALDLRVAMQSAQRGGRAP
;
A
#
# COMPACT_ATOMS: atom_id res chain seq x y z
N MET A 1 -32.95 2.08 -31.76
CA MET A 1 -31.99 1.35 -30.90
C MET A 1 -30.69 2.13 -30.92
N ALA A 2 -30.35 2.83 -29.84
CA ALA A 2 -29.10 3.56 -29.70
C ALA A 2 -28.05 2.58 -29.15
N ALA A 3 -26.98 2.34 -29.87
CA ALA A 3 -25.84 1.58 -29.40
C ALA A 3 -25.15 2.40 -28.30
N ALA A 4 -25.23 1.94 -27.06
CA ALA A 4 -24.40 2.45 -25.98
C ALA A 4 -22.95 2.04 -26.25
N GLY A 5 -22.15 2.97 -26.78
CA GLY A 5 -20.71 2.78 -26.90
C GLY A 5 -20.11 2.69 -25.50
N PHE A 6 -19.61 1.55 -25.15
CA PHE A 6 -18.74 1.40 -23.98
C PHE A 6 -17.45 2.15 -24.29
N ALA A 7 -17.23 3.27 -23.62
CA ALA A 7 -15.93 3.91 -23.63
C ALA A 7 -14.97 2.99 -22.84
N VAL A 8 -14.11 2.29 -23.56
CA VAL A 8 -12.97 1.58 -22.96
C VAL A 8 -12.08 2.69 -22.39
N ALA A 9 -11.78 2.63 -21.09
CA ALA A 9 -10.80 3.53 -20.50
C ALA A 9 -9.49 3.37 -21.26
N ALA A 10 -8.90 4.49 -21.70
CA ALA A 10 -7.63 4.44 -22.39
C ALA A 10 -6.56 3.95 -21.39
N ALA A 11 -5.69 3.05 -21.82
CA ALA A 11 -4.57 2.60 -21.00
C ALA A 11 -3.70 3.80 -20.58
N PRO A 12 -3.08 3.76 -19.37
CA PRO A 12 -2.19 4.81 -18.92
C PRO A 12 -1.09 5.09 -19.92
N SER A 13 -0.70 6.35 -20.07
CA SER A 13 0.42 6.69 -20.96
C SER A 13 1.73 6.09 -20.42
N ALA A 14 2.68 5.78 -21.34
CA ALA A 14 4.00 5.29 -20.95
C ALA A 14 4.73 6.24 -19.97
N GLU A 15 4.48 7.54 -20.09
CA GLU A 15 5.04 8.54 -19.18
C GLU A 15 4.44 8.43 -17.77
N VAL A 16 3.14 8.19 -17.64
CA VAL A 16 2.49 7.96 -16.33
C VAL A 16 3.02 6.69 -15.69
N LEU A 17 3.20 5.61 -16.45
CA LEU A 17 3.77 4.35 -15.95
C LEU A 17 5.23 4.50 -15.50
N ASP A 18 6.06 5.27 -16.22
CA ASP A 18 7.44 5.58 -15.78
C ASP A 18 7.44 6.34 -14.45
N LEU A 19 6.56 7.34 -14.30
CA LEU A 19 6.44 8.10 -13.06
C LEU A 19 5.89 7.25 -11.90
N ALA A 20 4.96 6.34 -12.17
CA ALA A 20 4.51 5.34 -11.21
C ALA A 20 5.67 4.47 -10.72
N GLY A 21 6.49 3.95 -11.65
CA GLY A 21 7.70 3.21 -11.31
C GLY A 21 8.68 4.00 -10.44
N ARG A 22 8.84 5.31 -10.67
CA ARG A 22 9.66 6.18 -9.81
C ARG A 22 9.08 6.36 -8.41
N VAL A 23 7.75 6.39 -8.25
CA VAL A 23 7.10 6.42 -6.94
C VAL A 23 7.39 5.13 -6.18
N HIS A 24 7.23 3.96 -6.82
CA HIS A 24 7.58 2.66 -6.22
C HIS A 24 9.05 2.59 -5.83
N TYR A 25 9.94 2.96 -6.75
CA TYR A 25 11.38 3.02 -6.48
C TYR A 25 11.68 3.90 -5.26
N GLY A 26 11.17 5.14 -5.23
CA GLY A 26 11.40 6.06 -4.13
C GLY A 26 10.89 5.53 -2.79
N TYR A 27 9.75 4.84 -2.78
CA TYR A 27 9.21 4.23 -1.58
C TYR A 27 10.05 3.04 -1.10
N TYR A 28 10.35 2.09 -1.99
CA TYR A 28 11.10 0.89 -1.61
C TYR A 28 12.54 1.19 -1.19
N HIS A 29 13.17 2.22 -1.76
CA HIS A 29 14.52 2.66 -1.37
C HIS A 29 14.54 3.66 -0.21
N ALA A 30 13.38 4.05 0.33
CA ALA A 30 13.23 5.12 1.31
C ALA A 30 13.83 6.46 0.85
N GLU A 31 13.58 6.83 -0.41
CA GLU A 31 14.05 8.05 -1.07
C GLU A 31 12.91 9.05 -1.30
N PRO A 32 12.51 9.85 -0.30
CA PRO A 32 11.36 10.75 -0.42
C PRO A 32 11.52 11.80 -1.53
N ARG A 33 12.74 12.24 -1.85
CA ARG A 33 13.00 13.20 -2.93
C ARG A 33 12.66 12.65 -4.31
N THR A 34 12.83 11.36 -4.52
CA THR A 34 12.46 10.68 -5.78
C THR A 34 10.94 10.69 -5.96
N ILE A 35 10.19 10.49 -4.87
CA ILE A 35 8.73 10.60 -4.87
C ILE A 35 8.30 12.05 -5.15
N ASP A 36 8.92 13.04 -4.49
CA ASP A 36 8.60 14.46 -4.69
C ASP A 36 8.80 14.89 -6.14
N ALA A 37 9.90 14.46 -6.78
CA ALA A 37 10.16 14.74 -8.19
C ALA A 37 9.13 14.07 -9.13
N ALA A 38 8.68 12.85 -8.80
CA ALA A 38 7.63 12.16 -9.56
C ALA A 38 6.28 12.90 -9.42
N VAL A 39 5.92 13.38 -8.21
CA VAL A 39 4.71 14.19 -7.99
C VAL A 39 4.72 15.45 -8.84
N GLU A 40 5.82 16.22 -8.83
CA GLU A 40 5.94 17.43 -9.65
C GLU A 40 5.82 17.13 -11.15
N ALA A 41 6.30 15.99 -11.60
CA ALA A 41 6.15 15.58 -13.00
C ALA A 41 4.70 15.18 -13.32
N LEU A 42 4.04 14.41 -12.44
CA LEU A 42 2.63 14.06 -12.59
C LEU A 42 1.71 15.29 -12.60
N GLU A 43 2.00 16.30 -11.77
CA GLU A 43 1.24 17.55 -11.73
C GLU A 43 1.27 18.30 -13.07
N ARG A 44 2.34 18.17 -13.87
CA ARG A 44 2.44 18.77 -15.22
C ARG A 44 1.65 18.02 -16.28
N LEU A 45 1.29 16.75 -16.07
CA LEU A 45 0.52 15.93 -17.01
C LEU A 45 -0.99 16.20 -16.98
N GLY A 46 -1.46 17.00 -16.02
CA GLY A 46 -2.89 17.37 -15.90
C GLY A 46 -3.65 16.51 -14.90
N GLU A 47 -4.94 16.25 -15.19
CA GLU A 47 -5.88 15.64 -14.22
C GLU A 47 -6.63 14.44 -14.80
N SER A 48 -5.99 13.64 -15.66
CA SER A 48 -6.60 12.38 -16.08
C SER A 48 -6.76 11.45 -14.85
N PRO A 49 -7.70 10.50 -14.87
CA PRO A 49 -7.92 9.56 -13.76
C PRO A 49 -6.64 8.85 -13.31
N ASP A 50 -5.81 8.41 -14.26
CA ASP A 50 -4.55 7.73 -14.00
C ASP A 50 -3.54 8.64 -13.31
N VAL A 51 -3.40 9.88 -13.79
CA VAL A 51 -2.53 10.90 -13.18
C VAL A 51 -2.96 11.18 -11.75
N LEU A 52 -4.28 11.34 -11.52
CA LEU A 52 -4.82 11.58 -10.18
C LEU A 52 -4.55 10.39 -9.25
N TYR A 53 -4.75 9.16 -9.72
CA TYR A 53 -4.46 7.96 -8.94
C TYR A 53 -2.99 7.91 -8.51
N TRP A 54 -2.05 8.10 -9.44
CA TRP A 54 -0.62 8.01 -9.13
C TRP A 54 -0.11 9.18 -8.29
N ARG A 55 -0.73 10.37 -8.39
CA ARG A 55 -0.47 11.49 -7.48
C ARG A 55 -0.91 11.17 -6.05
N ASP A 56 -2.09 10.58 -5.90
CA ASP A 56 -2.64 10.16 -4.61
C ASP A 56 -1.79 9.02 -4.01
N PHE A 57 -1.38 8.06 -4.84
CA PHE A 57 -0.47 7.00 -4.43
C PHE A 57 0.89 7.55 -3.97
N ALA A 58 1.45 8.50 -4.69
CA ALA A 58 2.68 9.17 -4.28
C ALA A 58 2.52 9.91 -2.95
N ALA A 59 1.38 10.57 -2.71
CA ALA A 59 1.08 11.21 -1.43
C ALA A 59 1.04 10.20 -0.27
N LEU A 60 0.41 9.03 -0.47
CA LEU A 60 0.42 7.93 0.48
C LEU A 60 1.84 7.47 0.79
N ARG A 61 2.62 7.13 -0.25
CA ARG A 61 3.99 6.60 -0.10
C ARG A 61 4.92 7.60 0.57
N ARG A 62 4.78 8.87 0.23
CA ARG A 62 5.54 9.96 0.86
C ARG A 62 5.24 10.07 2.36
N ALA A 63 3.97 9.97 2.73
CA ALA A 63 3.52 10.02 4.12
C ALA A 63 4.02 8.81 4.93
N GLN A 64 4.01 7.61 4.35
CA GLN A 64 4.50 6.38 4.98
C GLN A 64 6.01 6.42 5.27
N LEU A 65 6.79 7.19 4.52
CA LEU A 65 8.21 7.43 4.82
C LEU A 65 8.45 8.44 5.96
N GLY A 66 7.39 8.94 6.60
CA GLY A 66 7.49 9.81 7.78
C GLY A 66 7.97 11.23 7.51
N ALA A 67 8.18 11.60 6.26
CA ALA A 67 8.71 12.92 5.89
C ALA A 67 7.56 13.85 5.46
N ASN A 68 6.68 14.20 6.41
CA ASN A 68 5.53 15.06 6.16
C ASN A 68 5.87 16.51 6.44
N ASP A 69 6.17 17.26 5.37
CA ASP A 69 6.04 18.70 5.39
C ASP A 69 4.56 19.11 5.20
N ARG A 70 4.31 20.44 5.25
CA ARG A 70 2.95 20.96 5.11
C ARG A 70 2.30 20.56 3.77
N ALA A 71 3.04 20.61 2.68
CA ALA A 71 2.53 20.27 1.34
C ALA A 71 2.19 18.77 1.24
N GLY A 72 3.05 17.90 1.79
CA GLY A 72 2.79 16.45 1.87
C GLY A 72 1.55 16.13 2.69
N ALA A 73 1.35 16.81 3.83
CA ALA A 73 0.15 16.63 4.65
C ALA A 73 -1.13 17.14 3.95
N GLU A 74 -1.04 18.20 3.16
CA GLU A 74 -2.17 18.69 2.35
C GLU A 74 -2.51 17.70 1.22
N ARG A 75 -1.51 17.15 0.52
CA ARG A 75 -1.71 16.11 -0.52
C ARG A 75 -2.32 14.83 0.06
N LEU A 76 -1.84 14.39 1.22
CA LEU A 76 -2.40 13.21 1.91
C LEU A 76 -3.89 13.42 2.27
N ARG A 77 -4.24 14.59 2.80
CA ARG A 77 -5.64 14.91 3.08
C ARG A 77 -6.49 15.00 1.81
N ALA A 78 -5.96 15.56 0.73
CA ALA A 78 -6.65 15.60 -0.56
C ALA A 78 -6.91 14.17 -1.09
N CYS A 79 -5.93 13.26 -0.99
CA CYS A 79 -6.10 11.85 -1.30
C CYS A 79 -7.21 11.22 -0.45
N ALA A 80 -7.17 11.37 0.87
CA ALA A 80 -8.19 10.83 1.79
C ALA A 80 -9.61 11.33 1.50
N GLN A 81 -9.74 12.50 0.90
CA GLN A 81 -11.02 13.14 0.58
C GLN A 81 -11.46 12.94 -0.87
N ARG A 82 -10.63 12.29 -1.69
CA ARG A 82 -10.95 12.10 -3.10
C ARG A 82 -12.16 11.18 -3.27
N GLU A 83 -13.01 11.58 -4.17
CA GLU A 83 -14.09 10.74 -4.65
C GLU A 83 -13.64 10.03 -5.94
N ALA A 84 -14.01 8.75 -6.08
CA ALA A 84 -13.67 8.02 -7.28
C ALA A 84 -14.35 8.69 -8.50
N PRO A 85 -13.61 8.90 -9.60
CA PRO A 85 -14.16 9.53 -10.78
C PRO A 85 -15.36 8.73 -11.32
N PRO A 86 -16.45 9.39 -11.70
CA PRO A 86 -17.58 8.71 -12.30
C PRO A 86 -17.19 8.10 -13.66
N LYS A 87 -17.74 6.93 -13.99
CA LYS A 87 -17.57 6.23 -15.28
C LYS A 87 -16.26 5.44 -15.48
N LEU A 88 -15.50 5.19 -14.45
CA LEU A 88 -14.45 4.19 -14.49
C LEU A 88 -15.04 2.77 -14.44
N ASP A 89 -14.27 1.78 -14.88
CA ASP A 89 -14.63 0.38 -14.61
C ASP A 89 -14.68 0.11 -13.10
N LYS A 90 -15.31 -0.99 -12.73
CA LYS A 90 -15.54 -1.29 -11.31
C LYS A 90 -14.24 -1.50 -10.56
N ARG A 91 -13.27 -2.16 -11.18
CA ARG A 91 -12.00 -2.56 -10.57
C ARG A 91 -11.15 -1.35 -10.24
N PHE A 92 -10.93 -0.47 -11.22
CA PHE A 92 -10.19 0.78 -11.02
C PHE A 92 -10.90 1.72 -10.02
N THR A 93 -12.25 1.72 -10.04
CA THR A 93 -13.04 2.46 -9.05
C THR A 93 -12.82 1.90 -7.64
N ALA A 94 -12.76 0.57 -7.48
CA ALA A 94 -12.42 -0.06 -6.20
C ALA A 94 -11.03 0.35 -5.73
N GLU A 95 -10.02 0.27 -6.60
CA GLU A 95 -8.64 0.70 -6.31
C GLU A 95 -8.57 2.17 -5.85
N ALA A 96 -9.29 3.07 -6.51
CA ALA A 96 -9.32 4.47 -6.11
C ALA A 96 -9.91 4.65 -4.70
N TRP A 97 -10.95 3.89 -4.33
CA TRP A 97 -11.52 3.91 -2.97
C TRP A 97 -10.59 3.28 -1.94
N VAL A 98 -9.91 2.17 -2.27
CA VAL A 98 -8.91 1.57 -1.39
C VAL A 98 -7.76 2.55 -1.13
N LEU A 99 -7.29 3.24 -2.17
CA LEU A 99 -6.24 4.25 -2.02
C LEU A 99 -6.68 5.42 -1.14
N ALA A 100 -7.91 5.92 -1.31
CA ALA A 100 -8.47 6.94 -0.44
C ALA A 100 -8.58 6.47 1.02
N ALA A 101 -8.96 5.20 1.23
CA ALA A 101 -8.99 4.60 2.57
C ALA A 101 -7.60 4.48 3.18
N ALA A 102 -6.58 4.09 2.40
CA ALA A 102 -5.20 4.03 2.84
C ALA A 102 -4.64 5.40 3.22
N CYS A 103 -4.95 6.44 2.44
CA CYS A 103 -4.61 7.82 2.78
C CYS A 103 -5.30 8.28 4.07
N ALA A 104 -6.59 7.94 4.25
CA ALA A 104 -7.35 8.26 5.45
C ALA A 104 -6.78 7.56 6.69
N GLU A 105 -6.36 6.29 6.55
CA GLU A 105 -5.68 5.54 7.61
C GLU A 105 -4.40 6.23 8.07
N VAL A 106 -3.53 6.60 7.13
CA VAL A 106 -2.28 7.29 7.44
C VAL A 106 -2.52 8.71 7.99
N ALA A 107 -3.61 9.36 7.57
CA ALA A 107 -4.03 10.66 8.11
C ALA A 107 -4.72 10.58 9.48
N GLY A 108 -5.08 9.38 9.96
CA GLY A 108 -5.80 9.17 11.22
C GLY A 108 -7.29 9.50 11.15
N ASP A 109 -7.90 9.49 9.96
CA ASP A 109 -9.33 9.74 9.75
C ASP A 109 -10.11 8.43 9.62
N ASP A 110 -10.47 7.83 10.75
CA ASP A 110 -11.17 6.55 10.83
C ASP A 110 -12.50 6.56 10.10
N SER A 111 -13.28 7.63 10.24
CA SER A 111 -14.58 7.78 9.57
C SER A 111 -14.45 7.71 8.04
N ARG A 112 -13.47 8.40 7.49
CA ARG A 112 -13.20 8.40 6.04
C ARG A 112 -12.69 7.05 5.57
N ARG A 113 -11.78 6.44 6.32
CA ARG A 113 -11.27 5.08 6.02
C ARG A 113 -12.43 4.09 5.90
N GLU A 114 -13.30 4.01 6.93
CA GLU A 114 -14.42 3.05 6.95
C GLU A 114 -15.38 3.28 5.78
N ARG A 115 -15.73 4.53 5.51
CA ARG A 115 -16.60 4.87 4.38
C ARG A 115 -15.96 4.48 3.03
N ALA A 116 -14.70 4.78 2.83
CA ALA A 116 -14.01 4.47 1.58
C ALA A 116 -13.86 2.95 1.39
N LEU A 117 -13.56 2.18 2.45
CA LEU A 117 -13.53 0.73 2.40
C LEU A 117 -14.90 0.13 2.08
N ALA A 118 -15.98 0.66 2.62
CA ALA A 118 -17.33 0.22 2.28
C ALA A 118 -17.61 0.41 0.79
N LEU A 119 -17.27 1.57 0.23
CA LEU A 119 -17.44 1.86 -1.20
C LEU A 119 -16.52 1.00 -2.09
N ALA A 120 -15.31 0.67 -1.63
CA ALA A 120 -14.43 -0.26 -2.33
C ALA A 120 -15.05 -1.65 -2.43
N ARG A 121 -15.59 -2.20 -1.32
CA ARG A 121 -16.26 -3.51 -1.29
C ARG A 121 -17.47 -3.59 -2.21
N GLU A 122 -18.27 -2.53 -2.29
CA GLU A 122 -19.40 -2.49 -3.23
C GLU A 122 -18.96 -2.65 -4.71
N ARG A 123 -17.71 -2.39 -5.01
CA ARG A 123 -17.15 -2.45 -6.37
C ARG A 123 -16.37 -3.74 -6.62
N ASP A 124 -15.55 -4.15 -5.67
CA ASP A 124 -14.68 -5.32 -5.76
C ASP A 124 -14.34 -5.80 -4.34
N ASP A 125 -15.13 -6.73 -3.82
CA ASP A 125 -14.99 -7.25 -2.45
C ASP A 125 -13.77 -8.19 -2.30
N ASP A 126 -13.29 -8.73 -3.41
CA ASP A 126 -12.13 -9.64 -3.44
C ASP A 126 -10.79 -8.91 -3.47
N ASN A 127 -10.77 -7.58 -3.51
CA ASN A 127 -9.54 -6.81 -3.55
C ASN A 127 -8.73 -6.95 -2.24
N PRO A 128 -7.54 -7.59 -2.27
CA PRO A 128 -6.78 -7.91 -1.06
C PRO A 128 -6.30 -6.66 -0.29
N ARG A 129 -6.20 -5.52 -0.96
CA ARG A 129 -5.77 -4.26 -0.35
C ARG A 129 -6.79 -3.69 0.63
N ILE A 130 -8.07 -4.06 0.49
CA ILE A 130 -9.11 -3.75 1.49
C ILE A 130 -8.68 -4.33 2.84
N GLY A 131 -8.36 -5.62 2.86
CA GLY A 131 -7.88 -6.31 4.05
C GLY A 131 -6.57 -5.73 4.60
N LEU A 132 -5.68 -5.29 3.70
CA LEU A 132 -4.40 -4.66 4.10
C LEU A 132 -4.62 -3.34 4.84
N VAL A 133 -5.50 -2.47 4.34
CA VAL A 133 -5.80 -1.19 5.02
C VAL A 133 -6.46 -1.42 6.38
N GLU A 134 -7.33 -2.43 6.50
CA GLU A 134 -7.89 -2.84 7.79
C GLU A 134 -6.80 -3.36 8.74
N ALA A 135 -5.85 -4.16 8.24
CA ALA A 135 -4.74 -4.63 9.05
C ALA A 135 -3.86 -3.47 9.55
N TRP A 136 -3.61 -2.45 8.73
CA TRP A 136 -2.90 -1.24 9.17
C TRP A 136 -3.65 -0.50 10.28
N ALA A 137 -4.98 -0.37 10.18
CA ALA A 137 -5.79 0.21 11.23
C ALA A 137 -5.72 -0.59 12.54
N MET A 138 -5.77 -1.93 12.45
CA MET A 138 -5.59 -2.80 13.60
C MET A 138 -4.19 -2.66 14.20
N MET A 139 -3.14 -2.59 13.39
CA MET A 139 -1.76 -2.39 13.86
C MET A 139 -1.60 -1.06 14.60
N ARG A 140 -2.20 0.02 14.08
CA ARG A 140 -2.17 1.35 14.70
C ARG A 140 -2.92 1.38 16.04
N ALA A 141 -4.03 0.65 16.14
CA ALA A 141 -4.87 0.58 17.33
C ALA A 141 -4.36 -0.42 18.37
N ALA A 142 -3.58 -1.42 17.96
CA ALA A 142 -3.14 -2.51 18.82
C ALA A 142 -2.27 -2.00 19.97
N SER A 143 -2.60 -2.47 21.17
CA SER A 143 -1.81 -2.27 22.38
C SER A 143 -0.70 -3.34 22.50
N ALA A 144 -0.03 -3.36 23.65
CA ALA A 144 0.91 -4.43 24.00
C ALA A 144 0.23 -5.78 24.32
N ASP A 145 -1.11 -5.88 24.24
CA ASP A 145 -1.86 -7.09 24.50
C ASP A 145 -1.54 -8.18 23.47
N ALA A 146 -1.31 -9.40 23.95
CA ALA A 146 -0.96 -10.55 23.11
C ALA A 146 -2.13 -10.95 22.18
N ALA A 147 -3.38 -10.89 22.66
CA ALA A 147 -4.55 -11.26 21.88
C ALA A 147 -4.77 -10.28 20.70
N GLU A 148 -4.56 -8.98 20.91
CA GLU A 148 -4.64 -7.98 19.86
C GLU A 148 -3.54 -8.19 18.79
N ARG A 149 -2.30 -8.48 19.21
CA ARG A 149 -1.21 -8.81 18.29
C ARG A 149 -1.47 -10.09 17.50
N ASP A 150 -2.08 -11.09 18.12
CA ASP A 150 -2.48 -12.33 17.45
C ASP A 150 -3.58 -12.07 16.43
N ALA A 151 -4.56 -11.22 16.75
CA ALA A 151 -5.59 -10.80 15.81
C ALA A 151 -5.01 -10.04 14.59
N VAL A 152 -4.06 -9.13 14.80
CA VAL A 152 -3.34 -8.44 13.72
C VAL A 152 -2.63 -9.44 12.82
N SER A 153 -1.91 -10.42 13.41
CA SER A 153 -1.19 -11.42 12.61
C SER A 153 -2.12 -12.33 11.84
N ALA A 154 -3.24 -12.74 12.43
CA ALA A 154 -4.25 -13.52 11.74
C ALA A 154 -4.85 -12.73 10.55
N LYS A 155 -5.12 -11.43 10.75
CA LYS A 155 -5.60 -10.56 9.68
C LYS A 155 -4.58 -10.43 8.55
N LEU A 156 -3.30 -10.18 8.86
CA LEU A 156 -2.24 -10.08 7.87
C LEU A 156 -2.02 -11.39 7.12
N THR A 157 -2.16 -12.55 7.79
CA THR A 157 -2.09 -13.86 7.14
C THR A 157 -3.21 -14.00 6.11
N ALA A 158 -4.45 -13.68 6.47
CA ALA A 158 -5.56 -13.69 5.53
C ALA A 158 -5.37 -12.73 4.36
N VAL A 159 -4.73 -11.58 4.59
CA VAL A 159 -4.37 -10.63 3.51
C VAL A 159 -3.36 -11.24 2.54
N VAL A 160 -2.31 -11.89 3.03
CA VAL A 160 -1.33 -12.55 2.16
C VAL A 160 -1.97 -13.70 1.38
N GLU A 161 -2.81 -14.51 2.01
CA GLU A 161 -3.58 -15.57 1.32
C GLU A 161 -4.50 -14.98 0.22
N ALA A 162 -5.09 -13.81 0.47
CA ALA A 162 -5.90 -13.13 -0.53
C ALA A 162 -5.04 -12.59 -1.70
N PHE A 163 -3.83 -12.09 -1.45
CA PHE A 163 -2.88 -11.73 -2.52
C PHE A 163 -2.41 -12.97 -3.31
N ASP A 164 -2.12 -14.09 -2.64
CA ASP A 164 -1.74 -15.35 -3.29
C ASP A 164 -2.85 -15.90 -4.23
N ALA A 165 -4.13 -15.63 -3.89
CA ALA A 165 -5.29 -16.00 -4.70
C ALA A 165 -5.70 -14.93 -5.73
N TRP A 166 -5.14 -13.73 -5.65
CA TRP A 166 -5.50 -12.61 -6.51
C TRP A 166 -4.89 -12.75 -7.90
N GLU A 167 -5.72 -12.68 -8.92
CA GLU A 167 -5.28 -12.62 -10.32
C GLU A 167 -5.36 -11.17 -10.82
N PRO A 168 -4.27 -10.38 -10.71
CA PRO A 168 -4.27 -8.99 -11.15
C PRO A 168 -4.44 -8.92 -12.66
N ALA A 169 -5.18 -7.93 -13.15
CA ALA A 169 -5.13 -7.56 -14.55
C ALA A 169 -3.78 -6.89 -14.86
N LEU A 170 -3.41 -6.85 -16.15
CA LEU A 170 -2.12 -6.31 -16.58
C LEU A 170 -1.87 -4.87 -16.11
N ASP A 171 -2.96 -4.09 -15.99
CA ASP A 171 -2.92 -2.67 -15.63
C ASP A 171 -3.26 -2.41 -14.14
N ASP A 172 -3.44 -3.47 -13.34
CA ASP A 172 -3.72 -3.29 -11.91
C ASP A 172 -2.47 -2.79 -11.18
N PRO A 173 -2.64 -1.89 -10.20
CA PRO A 173 -1.54 -1.49 -9.35
C PRO A 173 -0.94 -2.67 -8.57
N ASP A 174 0.39 -2.73 -8.50
CA ASP A 174 1.16 -3.83 -7.89
C ASP A 174 1.70 -3.47 -6.50
N TRP A 175 0.86 -3.04 -5.59
CA TRP A 175 1.28 -2.69 -4.24
C TRP A 175 0.53 -3.48 -3.17
N GLY A 176 1.14 -3.59 -2.01
CA GLY A 176 0.50 -4.10 -0.81
C GLY A 176 1.01 -5.46 -0.34
N GLU A 177 1.33 -6.39 -1.24
CA GLU A 177 1.77 -7.74 -0.84
C GLU A 177 3.12 -7.73 -0.13
N ALA A 178 4.12 -7.03 -0.67
CA ALA A 178 5.43 -6.90 -0.04
C ALA A 178 5.34 -6.25 1.34
N GLU A 179 4.45 -5.27 1.51
CA GLU A 179 4.16 -4.60 2.77
C GLU A 179 3.48 -5.53 3.79
N ALA A 180 2.51 -6.34 3.36
CA ALA A 180 1.84 -7.33 4.22
C ALA A 180 2.82 -8.39 4.72
N LEU A 181 3.65 -8.93 3.83
CA LEU A 181 4.71 -9.88 4.17
C LEU A 181 5.73 -9.29 5.14
N THR A 182 6.14 -8.03 4.92
CA THR A 182 7.06 -7.34 5.82
C THR A 182 6.46 -7.11 7.21
N ALA A 183 5.17 -6.76 7.28
CA ALA A 183 4.46 -6.64 8.55
C ALA A 183 4.34 -7.98 9.29
N LEU A 184 4.05 -9.08 8.58
CA LEU A 184 4.07 -10.44 9.16
C LEU A 184 5.45 -10.83 9.68
N ALA A 185 6.51 -10.49 8.94
CA ALA A 185 7.88 -10.74 9.37
C ALA A 185 8.20 -10.02 10.67
N ALA A 186 7.81 -8.76 10.80
CA ALA A 186 7.98 -7.98 12.03
C ALA A 186 7.24 -8.64 13.21
N ALA A 187 5.97 -9.00 13.01
CA ALA A 187 5.16 -9.68 14.04
C ALA A 187 5.74 -11.03 14.44
N ALA A 188 6.32 -11.79 13.50
CA ALA A 188 6.98 -13.05 13.81
C ALA A 188 8.28 -12.86 14.61
N LEU A 189 9.06 -11.80 14.31
CA LEU A 189 10.27 -11.45 15.07
C LEU A 189 9.94 -11.08 16.51
N GLU A 190 8.90 -10.29 16.75
CA GLU A 190 8.43 -9.93 18.09
C GLU A 190 8.06 -11.16 18.94
N ARG A 191 7.61 -12.24 18.30
CA ARG A 191 7.29 -13.52 18.93
C ARG A 191 8.48 -14.47 19.04
N GLY A 192 9.68 -14.08 18.61
CA GLY A 192 10.86 -14.93 18.59
C GLY A 192 10.82 -16.02 17.50
N GLN A 193 9.92 -15.94 16.54
CA GLN A 193 9.73 -16.92 15.46
C GLN A 193 10.67 -16.61 14.27
N ALA A 194 11.96 -16.64 14.50
CA ALA A 194 12.98 -16.17 13.56
C ALA A 194 12.97 -16.90 12.19
N ARG A 195 12.56 -18.19 12.16
CA ARG A 195 12.44 -18.94 10.90
C ARG A 195 11.29 -18.42 10.05
N THR A 196 10.12 -18.31 10.65
CA THR A 196 8.91 -17.78 9.99
C THR A 196 9.14 -16.34 9.50
N ALA A 197 9.77 -15.51 10.32
CA ALA A 197 10.13 -14.14 9.91
C ALA A 197 11.05 -14.12 8.69
N ARG A 198 12.04 -15.02 8.63
CA ARG A 198 12.92 -15.14 7.47
C ARG A 198 12.16 -15.48 6.20
N ASP A 199 11.26 -16.46 6.28
CA ASP A 199 10.48 -16.92 5.12
C ASP A 199 9.63 -15.76 4.57
N PHE A 200 9.00 -14.94 5.41
CA PHE A 200 8.26 -13.76 5.01
C PHE A 200 9.16 -12.66 4.42
N ILE A 201 10.34 -12.39 5.03
CA ILE A 201 11.30 -11.41 4.50
C ILE A 201 11.77 -11.83 3.10
N GLU A 202 12.09 -13.11 2.90
CA GLU A 202 12.55 -13.62 1.61
C GLU A 202 11.45 -13.48 0.56
N ARG A 203 10.20 -13.80 0.88
CA ARG A 203 9.05 -13.57 -0.03
C ARG A 203 8.88 -12.08 -0.37
N ALA A 204 8.92 -11.19 0.61
CA ALA A 204 8.81 -9.74 0.39
C ALA A 204 9.91 -9.23 -0.55
N LEU A 205 11.15 -9.73 -0.38
CA LEU A 205 12.29 -9.34 -1.22
C LEU A 205 12.29 -10.00 -2.61
N LEU A 206 11.53 -11.08 -2.83
CA LEU A 206 11.28 -11.60 -4.18
C LEU A 206 10.37 -10.64 -4.97
N LEU A 207 9.39 -10.02 -4.31
CA LEU A 207 8.49 -9.05 -4.93
C LEU A 207 9.15 -7.67 -5.11
N ALA A 208 9.88 -7.23 -4.10
CA ALA A 208 10.55 -5.93 -4.07
C ALA A 208 11.98 -6.09 -3.50
N PRO A 209 12.99 -6.40 -4.36
CA PRO A 209 14.36 -6.76 -3.93
C PRO A 209 15.06 -5.69 -3.09
N ASP A 210 14.72 -4.43 -3.34
CA ASP A 210 15.32 -3.26 -2.68
C ASP A 210 14.43 -2.65 -1.58
N TYR A 211 13.40 -3.38 -1.13
CA TYR A 211 12.48 -2.88 -0.11
C TYR A 211 13.20 -2.68 1.22
N ARG A 212 13.50 -1.42 1.51
CA ARG A 212 14.31 -1.01 2.65
C ARG A 212 13.78 -1.54 3.98
N ALA A 213 12.47 -1.52 4.21
CA ALA A 213 11.88 -2.03 5.44
C ALA A 213 12.13 -3.53 5.64
N ALA A 214 12.00 -4.35 4.59
CA ALA A 214 12.30 -5.78 4.64
C ALA A 214 13.80 -6.04 4.82
N LEU A 215 14.66 -5.26 4.16
CA LEU A 215 16.12 -5.34 4.32
C LEU A 215 16.55 -5.01 5.75
N ASP A 216 15.97 -3.99 6.37
CA ASP A 216 16.27 -3.59 7.75
C ASP A 216 15.84 -4.67 8.75
N LEU A 217 14.68 -5.30 8.56
CA LEU A 217 14.26 -6.46 9.36
C LEU A 217 15.23 -7.64 9.21
N ARG A 218 15.73 -7.92 8.01
CA ARG A 218 16.72 -8.96 7.77
C ARG A 218 18.03 -8.69 8.55
N VAL A 219 18.49 -7.45 8.54
CA VAL A 219 19.69 -7.03 9.30
C VAL A 219 19.45 -7.16 10.81
N ALA A 220 18.31 -6.71 11.31
CA ALA A 220 17.94 -6.81 12.72
C ALA A 220 17.91 -8.27 13.20
N MET A 221 17.28 -9.15 12.41
CA MET A 221 17.22 -10.60 12.71
C MET A 221 18.62 -11.22 12.76
N GLN A 222 19.50 -10.91 11.81
CA GLN A 222 20.88 -11.43 11.80
C GLN A 222 21.69 -10.95 13.01
N SER A 223 21.50 -9.71 13.42
CA SER A 223 22.17 -9.11 14.56
C SER A 223 21.73 -9.77 15.87
N ALA A 224 20.44 -10.03 16.06
CA ALA A 224 19.90 -10.75 17.21
C ALA A 224 20.48 -12.19 17.33
N GLN A 225 20.60 -12.90 16.19
CA GLN A 225 21.19 -14.25 16.16
C GLN A 225 22.68 -14.29 16.55
N ARG A 226 23.43 -13.24 16.21
CA ARG A 226 24.85 -13.13 16.59
C ARG A 226 25.03 -12.77 18.07
N GLY A 227 24.21 -11.85 18.58
CA GLY A 227 24.25 -11.45 20.00
C GLY A 227 23.82 -12.55 20.96
N GLY A 228 22.93 -13.45 20.57
CA GLY A 228 22.51 -14.61 21.37
C GLY A 228 23.51 -15.79 21.37
N ARG A 229 24.61 -15.71 20.63
CA ARG A 229 25.67 -16.72 20.56
C ARG A 229 26.95 -16.33 21.33
N ALA A 230 26.91 -15.29 22.14
CA ALA A 230 28.05 -15.02 23.04
C ALA A 230 28.09 -16.10 24.14
N PRO A 231 29.28 -16.70 24.41
CA PRO A 231 29.45 -17.87 25.28
C PRO A 231 29.18 -17.58 26.76
#